data_fdcd6f9b717fbfb9c6db3c72f366d464
#
_entry.id   fdcd6f9b717fbfb9c6db3c72f366d464
#
_cell.length_a   1.000
_cell.length_b   1.000
_cell.length_c   1.000
_cell.angle_alpha   90.00
_cell.angle_beta   90.00
_cell.angle_gamma   90.00
#
_symmetry.space_group_name_H-M   'P 1'
#
loop_
_entity.id
_entity.type
_entity.pdbx_description
1 polymer ?
#
loop_
_entity_poly.entity_id
_entity_poly.type
_entity_poly.pdbx_seq_one_letter_code
_entity_poly.pdbx_strand_id
1 'polypeptide(L)'
;MANKKGSDDALFLGAAQGMGSMALDESFTTRPEIRGRFGVVTCTHWIASAAGMNMLECGGNAFDAAAAIAFALQVVEPHLNGPGGEAPIIFYDAKSEDVKVICGHGPAPAAATFKHFRDIDVSVVPGSGLLPGCVPGAFDAWMLSLIHI
;
A
#
# COMPACT_ATOMS: atom_id res chain seq x y z
N MET A 1 36.48 13.14 28.74
CA MET A 1 35.24 13.33 27.99
C MET A 1 34.76 11.98 27.50
N ALA A 2 33.84 11.36 28.20
CA ALA A 2 33.32 10.02 27.90
C ALA A 2 32.13 10.12 26.94
N ASN A 3 32.21 9.38 25.86
CA ASN A 3 31.27 9.34 24.76
C ASN A 3 29.97 8.61 25.18
N LYS A 4 28.89 9.34 25.28
CA LYS A 4 27.55 8.83 25.62
C LYS A 4 26.84 8.40 24.32
N LYS A 5 27.26 7.28 23.73
CA LYS A 5 26.60 6.62 22.59
C LYS A 5 26.35 5.18 23.00
N GLY A 6 25.19 4.88 23.57
CA GLY A 6 24.89 3.52 24.02
C GLY A 6 23.55 3.27 24.68
N SER A 7 22.61 4.25 24.66
CA SER A 7 21.31 4.03 25.34
C SER A 7 20.11 3.91 24.39
N ASP A 8 20.23 4.33 23.16
CA ASP A 8 19.08 4.36 22.23
C ASP A 8 18.93 3.05 21.42
N ASP A 9 20.04 2.37 21.16
CA ASP A 9 19.99 1.07 20.44
C ASP A 9 19.43 -0.06 21.31
N ALA A 10 19.58 0.02 22.63
CA ALA A 10 19.04 -0.99 23.56
C ALA A 10 17.50 -0.91 23.69
N LEU A 11 16.91 0.26 23.48
CA LEU A 11 15.47 0.46 23.56
C LEU A 11 14.74 -0.16 22.36
N PHE A 12 15.37 -0.11 21.18
CA PHE A 12 14.81 -0.70 19.95
C PHE A 12 14.93 -2.23 19.91
N LEU A 13 16.02 -2.79 20.43
CA LEU A 13 16.20 -4.24 20.53
C LEU A 13 15.29 -4.90 21.57
N GLY A 14 14.96 -4.19 22.66
CA GLY A 14 14.03 -4.67 23.69
C GLY A 14 12.58 -4.75 23.20
N ALA A 15 12.16 -3.87 22.30
CA ALA A 15 10.81 -3.91 21.74
C ALA A 15 10.60 -5.06 20.74
N ALA A 16 11.67 -5.51 20.07
CA ALA A 16 11.60 -6.65 19.16
C ALA A 16 11.57 -8.02 19.88
N GLN A 17 12.09 -8.11 21.10
CA GLN A 17 12.08 -9.35 21.89
C GLN A 17 10.78 -9.58 22.67
N GLY A 18 9.93 -8.55 22.80
CA GLY A 18 8.62 -8.64 23.46
C GLY A 18 7.47 -9.06 22.55
N MET A 19 7.68 -9.09 21.25
CA MET A 19 6.77 -9.75 20.31
C MET A 19 7.09 -11.24 20.35
N GLY A 20 6.57 -11.93 21.37
CA GLY A 20 6.51 -13.38 21.39
C GLY A 20 6.01 -13.82 20.02
N SER A 21 6.63 -14.86 19.44
CA SER A 21 6.12 -15.49 18.23
C SER A 21 4.64 -15.75 18.50
N MET A 22 3.76 -14.95 17.90
CA MET A 22 2.41 -15.40 17.70
C MET A 22 2.59 -16.66 16.85
N ALA A 23 2.60 -17.81 17.50
CA ALA A 23 2.34 -19.05 16.85
C ALA A 23 1.02 -18.79 16.12
N LEU A 24 1.09 -18.63 14.81
CA LEU A 24 -0.10 -18.56 13.97
C LEU A 24 -0.82 -19.86 14.34
N ASP A 25 -1.97 -19.72 14.96
CA ASP A 25 -2.83 -20.87 15.22
C ASP A 25 -3.16 -21.47 13.85
N GLU A 26 -2.48 -22.57 13.52
CA GLU A 26 -2.65 -23.28 12.25
C GLU A 26 -4.04 -23.91 12.15
N SER A 27 -4.89 -23.72 13.17
CA SER A 27 -6.13 -24.50 13.34
C SER A 27 -7.27 -24.10 12.39
N PHE A 28 -7.22 -22.95 11.69
CA PHE A 28 -8.31 -22.58 10.78
C PHE A 28 -7.84 -21.73 9.61
N THR A 29 -7.61 -22.37 8.46
CA THR A 29 -7.49 -21.67 7.17
C THR A 29 -8.73 -21.93 6.32
N THR A 30 -9.37 -20.88 5.83
CA THR A 30 -10.51 -20.99 4.91
C THR A 30 -10.09 -21.41 3.50
N ARG A 31 -8.78 -21.32 3.21
CA ARG A 31 -8.19 -21.68 1.90
C ARG A 31 -6.85 -22.37 2.11
N PRO A 32 -6.51 -23.36 1.27
CA PRO A 32 -5.19 -23.97 1.31
C PRO A 32 -4.10 -22.96 0.93
N GLU A 33 -2.89 -23.18 1.44
CA GLU A 33 -1.71 -22.45 1.02
C GLU A 33 -1.48 -22.63 -0.50
N ILE A 34 -1.25 -21.52 -1.20
CA ILE A 34 -0.96 -21.50 -2.64
C ILE A 34 0.52 -21.18 -2.82
N ARG A 35 1.24 -22.08 -3.50
CA ARG A 35 2.65 -21.89 -3.87
C ARG A 35 2.80 -21.83 -5.38
N GLY A 36 3.23 -20.68 -5.88
CA GLY A 36 3.55 -20.50 -7.31
C GLY A 36 5.01 -20.86 -7.60
N ARG A 37 5.27 -21.53 -8.72
CA ARG A 37 6.63 -21.78 -9.23
C ARG A 37 7.07 -20.74 -10.26
N PHE A 38 6.11 -20.11 -10.94
CA PHE A 38 6.31 -19.07 -11.95
C PHE A 38 6.06 -17.68 -11.36
N GLY A 39 4.95 -17.50 -10.69
CA GLY A 39 4.55 -16.28 -10.03
C GLY A 39 3.27 -16.49 -9.23
N VAL A 40 2.95 -15.55 -8.38
CA VAL A 40 1.70 -15.52 -7.61
C VAL A 40 1.16 -14.10 -7.64
N VAL A 41 -0.12 -13.98 -7.91
CA VAL A 41 -0.88 -12.73 -7.76
C VAL A 41 -2.06 -12.95 -6.84
N THR A 42 -2.41 -11.96 -6.03
CA THR A 42 -3.57 -11.99 -5.15
C THR A 42 -4.20 -10.62 -5.06
N CYS A 43 -5.51 -10.57 -5.04
CA CYS A 43 -6.29 -9.37 -4.76
C CYS A 43 -7.71 -9.76 -4.33
N THR A 44 -8.56 -8.78 -4.09
CA THR A 44 -9.93 -9.00 -3.60
C THR A 44 -10.88 -9.57 -4.65
N HIS A 45 -10.59 -9.40 -5.95
CA HIS A 45 -11.48 -9.83 -7.03
C HIS A 45 -10.78 -10.73 -8.05
N TRP A 46 -11.38 -11.89 -8.36
CA TRP A 46 -10.79 -12.90 -9.24
C TRP A 46 -10.52 -12.41 -10.67
N ILE A 47 -11.36 -11.53 -11.23
CA ILE A 47 -11.14 -10.92 -12.56
C ILE A 47 -9.84 -10.10 -12.55
N ALA A 48 -9.62 -9.31 -11.50
CA ALA A 48 -8.40 -8.52 -11.38
C ALA A 48 -7.16 -9.42 -11.16
N SER A 49 -7.27 -10.48 -10.37
CA SER A 49 -6.20 -11.49 -10.24
C SER A 49 -5.87 -12.12 -11.58
N ALA A 50 -6.88 -12.45 -12.38
CA ALA A 50 -6.68 -13.00 -13.73
C ALA A 50 -5.97 -12.01 -14.65
N ALA A 51 -6.31 -10.72 -14.59
CA ALA A 51 -5.64 -9.68 -15.35
C ALA A 51 -4.15 -9.56 -14.99
N GLY A 52 -3.82 -9.56 -13.69
CA GLY A 52 -2.43 -9.54 -13.23
C GLY A 52 -1.65 -10.78 -13.62
N MET A 53 -2.25 -11.96 -13.49
CA MET A 53 -1.60 -13.21 -13.89
C MET A 53 -1.33 -13.23 -15.40
N ASN A 54 -2.28 -12.77 -16.21
CA ASN A 54 -2.09 -12.66 -17.66
C ASN A 54 -0.91 -11.75 -18.03
N MET A 55 -0.67 -10.66 -17.30
CA MET A 55 0.51 -9.81 -17.53
C MET A 55 1.81 -10.59 -17.30
N LEU A 56 1.89 -11.39 -16.23
CA LEU A 56 3.05 -12.23 -15.97
C LEU A 56 3.24 -13.29 -17.08
N GLU A 57 2.17 -13.93 -17.52
CA GLU A 57 2.18 -14.95 -18.59
C GLU A 57 2.60 -14.36 -19.95
N CYS A 58 2.28 -13.10 -20.21
CA CYS A 58 2.73 -12.35 -21.39
C CYS A 58 4.19 -11.86 -21.30
N GLY A 59 4.91 -12.18 -20.23
CA GLY A 59 6.30 -11.79 -20.02
C GLY A 59 6.50 -10.45 -19.31
N GLY A 60 5.44 -9.88 -18.78
CA GLY A 60 5.50 -8.71 -17.88
C GLY A 60 6.09 -9.07 -16.51
N ASN A 61 6.38 -8.07 -15.73
CA ASN A 61 6.94 -8.20 -14.39
C ASN A 61 5.90 -7.92 -13.29
N ALA A 62 6.33 -7.94 -12.04
CA ALA A 62 5.45 -7.72 -10.89
C ALA A 62 4.78 -6.32 -10.89
N PHE A 63 5.43 -5.30 -11.44
CA PHE A 63 4.86 -3.95 -11.54
C PHE A 63 3.76 -3.91 -12.59
N ASP A 64 3.98 -4.55 -13.76
CA ASP A 64 2.97 -4.68 -14.80
C ASP A 64 1.72 -5.41 -14.28
N ALA A 65 1.94 -6.51 -13.56
CA ALA A 65 0.86 -7.28 -12.93
C ALA A 65 0.10 -6.46 -11.89
N ALA A 66 0.81 -5.74 -11.02
CA ALA A 66 0.20 -4.91 -9.97
C ALA A 66 -0.62 -3.76 -10.57
N ALA A 67 -0.11 -3.07 -11.57
CA ALA A 67 -0.83 -2.00 -12.27
C ALA A 67 -2.09 -2.54 -12.98
N ALA A 68 -1.98 -3.68 -13.66
CA ALA A 68 -3.14 -4.32 -14.31
C ALA A 68 -4.22 -4.71 -13.31
N ILE A 69 -3.83 -5.28 -12.15
CA ILE A 69 -4.75 -5.58 -11.04
C ILE A 69 -5.43 -4.31 -10.55
N ALA A 70 -4.65 -3.25 -10.30
CA ALA A 70 -5.17 -2.00 -9.77
C ALA A 70 -6.21 -1.37 -10.70
N PHE A 71 -5.91 -1.25 -11.99
CA PHE A 71 -6.86 -0.71 -12.96
C PHE A 71 -8.09 -1.60 -13.14
N ALA A 72 -7.93 -2.92 -13.12
CA ALA A 72 -9.07 -3.83 -13.16
C ALA A 72 -9.97 -3.67 -11.93
N LEU A 73 -9.40 -3.55 -10.73
CA LEU A 73 -10.13 -3.33 -9.48
C LEU A 73 -10.94 -2.02 -9.50
N GLN A 74 -10.43 -0.96 -10.12
CA GLN A 74 -11.18 0.30 -10.26
C GLN A 74 -12.49 0.14 -11.07
N VAL A 75 -12.56 -0.90 -11.90
CA VAL A 75 -13.77 -1.22 -12.69
C VAL A 75 -14.68 -2.21 -11.97
N VAL A 76 -14.10 -3.27 -11.39
CA VAL A 76 -14.90 -4.36 -10.82
C VAL A 76 -15.25 -4.15 -9.34
N GLU A 77 -14.50 -3.31 -8.63
CA GLU A 77 -14.73 -2.93 -7.22
C GLU A 77 -14.62 -1.39 -7.03
N PRO A 78 -15.39 -0.57 -7.75
CA PRO A 78 -15.26 0.89 -7.71
C PRO A 78 -15.64 1.49 -6.34
N HIS A 79 -16.30 0.72 -5.49
CA HIS A 79 -16.67 1.12 -4.12
C HIS A 79 -15.50 1.01 -3.12
N LEU A 80 -14.41 0.32 -3.47
CA LEU A 80 -13.23 0.15 -2.62
C LEU A 80 -12.01 0.93 -3.11
N ASN A 81 -11.95 1.22 -4.40
CA ASN A 81 -10.84 1.95 -4.97
C ASN A 81 -11.22 2.67 -6.26
N GLY A 82 -10.41 3.66 -6.66
CA GLY A 82 -10.65 4.43 -7.87
C GLY A 82 -9.46 5.31 -8.23
N PRO A 83 -9.44 5.89 -9.44
CA PRO A 83 -8.33 6.74 -9.90
C PRO A 83 -8.20 8.03 -9.09
N GLY A 84 -9.28 8.44 -8.42
CA GLY A 84 -9.30 9.61 -7.52
C GLY A 84 -8.91 9.30 -6.07
N GLY A 85 -8.52 8.06 -5.77
CA GLY A 85 -8.11 7.64 -4.45
C GLY A 85 -6.61 7.76 -4.20
N GLU A 86 -6.12 6.88 -3.34
CA GLU A 86 -4.73 6.79 -2.93
C GLU A 86 -4.22 5.34 -3.09
N ALA A 87 -2.92 5.18 -3.36
CA ALA A 87 -2.30 3.89 -3.54
C ALA A 87 -0.86 3.89 -3.00
N PRO A 88 -0.66 3.66 -1.70
CA PRO A 88 0.68 3.41 -1.18
C PRO A 88 1.19 2.06 -1.71
N ILE A 89 2.39 2.06 -2.31
CA ILE A 89 2.99 0.88 -2.92
C ILE A 89 4.32 0.61 -2.23
N ILE A 90 4.49 -0.59 -1.69
CA ILE A 90 5.77 -1.09 -1.19
C ILE A 90 6.24 -2.23 -2.10
N PHE A 91 7.53 -2.20 -2.47
CA PHE A 91 8.10 -3.21 -3.33
C PHE A 91 9.59 -3.45 -3.02
N TYR A 92 10.06 -4.63 -3.37
CA TYR A 92 11.47 -4.98 -3.35
C TYR A 92 12.05 -4.84 -4.77
N ASP A 93 13.09 -4.02 -4.89
CA ASP A 93 13.84 -3.86 -6.14
C ASP A 93 15.05 -4.81 -6.14
N ALA A 94 14.95 -5.86 -6.94
CA ALA A 94 16.00 -6.87 -7.02
C ALA A 94 17.33 -6.37 -7.64
N LYS A 95 17.32 -5.25 -8.37
CA LYS A 95 18.55 -4.67 -8.95
C LYS A 95 19.37 -3.93 -7.91
N SER A 96 18.71 -3.16 -7.04
CA SER A 96 19.35 -2.44 -5.94
C SER A 96 19.38 -3.22 -4.63
N GLU A 97 18.71 -4.38 -4.57
CA GLU A 97 18.53 -5.21 -3.38
C GLU A 97 17.92 -4.41 -2.21
N ASP A 98 16.98 -3.52 -2.51
CA ASP A 98 16.42 -2.59 -1.54
C ASP A 98 14.89 -2.59 -1.56
N VAL A 99 14.29 -2.27 -0.42
CA VAL A 99 12.85 -2.08 -0.29
C VAL A 99 12.53 -0.59 -0.49
N LYS A 100 11.64 -0.31 -1.42
CA LYS A 100 11.23 1.05 -1.77
C LYS A 100 9.74 1.23 -1.56
N VAL A 101 9.34 2.49 -1.36
CA VAL A 101 7.95 2.90 -1.18
C VAL A 101 7.63 4.02 -2.15
N ILE A 102 6.53 3.88 -2.88
CA ILE A 102 5.88 4.98 -3.59
C ILE A 102 4.74 5.47 -2.70
N CYS A 103 4.81 6.72 -2.27
CA CYS A 103 3.74 7.36 -1.53
C CYS A 103 2.68 7.85 -2.53
N GLY A 104 1.66 7.04 -2.74
CA GLY A 104 0.52 7.39 -3.59
C GLY A 104 -0.61 8.10 -2.86
N HIS A 105 -0.34 8.67 -1.68
CA HIS A 105 -1.27 9.58 -1.00
C HIS A 105 -1.14 10.97 -1.61
N GLY A 106 -2.25 11.54 -2.03
CA GLY A 106 -2.28 12.94 -2.43
C GLY A 106 -2.16 13.89 -1.22
N PRO A 107 -1.66 15.10 -1.40
CA PRO A 107 -1.66 16.10 -0.34
C PRO A 107 -3.08 16.53 0.02
N ALA A 108 -3.25 17.05 1.23
CA ALA A 108 -4.47 17.75 1.59
C ALA A 108 -4.66 18.98 0.67
N PRO A 109 -5.90 19.31 0.26
CA PRO A 109 -6.16 20.53 -0.48
C PRO A 109 -5.66 21.78 0.26
N ALA A 110 -5.10 22.75 -0.45
CA ALA A 110 -4.54 23.95 0.16
C ALA A 110 -5.54 24.74 1.03
N ALA A 111 -6.84 24.62 0.73
CA ALA A 111 -7.91 25.21 1.53
C ALA A 111 -8.23 24.43 2.83
N ALA A 112 -7.77 23.18 2.98
CA ALA A 112 -8.02 22.36 4.16
C ALA A 112 -7.12 22.78 5.33
N THR A 113 -7.34 23.97 5.85
CA THR A 113 -6.59 24.56 6.95
C THR A 113 -7.33 24.41 8.28
N PHE A 114 -6.60 24.43 9.41
CA PHE A 114 -7.23 24.45 10.75
C PHE A 114 -8.22 25.60 10.91
N LYS A 115 -7.95 26.78 10.28
CA LYS A 115 -8.87 27.90 10.31
C LYS A 115 -10.17 27.54 9.62
N HIS A 116 -10.11 26.97 8.42
CA HIS A 116 -11.30 26.58 7.66
C HIS A 116 -12.17 25.59 8.46
N PHE A 117 -11.59 24.55 9.04
CA PHE A 117 -12.35 23.57 9.82
C PHE A 117 -12.97 24.15 11.09
N ARG A 118 -12.31 25.09 11.75
CA ARG A 118 -12.89 25.83 12.88
C ARG A 118 -14.04 26.74 12.46
N ASP A 119 -13.91 27.44 11.34
CA ASP A 119 -14.93 28.36 10.84
C ASP A 119 -16.25 27.62 10.49
N ILE A 120 -16.18 26.34 10.14
CA ILE A 120 -17.34 25.47 9.86
C ILE A 120 -17.70 24.56 11.04
N ASP A 121 -17.18 24.83 12.25
CA ASP A 121 -17.44 24.10 13.49
C ASP A 121 -17.12 22.59 13.42
N VAL A 122 -16.04 22.23 12.72
CA VAL A 122 -15.54 20.86 12.61
C VAL A 122 -14.28 20.72 13.47
N SER A 123 -14.38 19.98 14.55
CA SER A 123 -13.26 19.72 15.48
C SER A 123 -12.35 18.56 15.05
N VAL A 124 -12.91 17.57 14.33
CA VAL A 124 -12.21 16.40 13.81
C VAL A 124 -12.64 16.17 12.37
N VAL A 125 -11.69 15.96 11.46
CA VAL A 125 -12.01 15.68 10.05
C VAL A 125 -12.86 14.40 9.99
N PRO A 126 -14.07 14.45 9.38
CA PRO A 126 -14.96 13.29 9.31
C PRO A 126 -14.34 12.17 8.49
N GLY A 127 -14.69 10.91 8.80
CA GLY A 127 -14.22 9.73 8.06
C GLY A 127 -14.95 9.49 6.71
N SER A 128 -15.90 10.34 6.35
CA SER A 128 -16.71 10.20 5.12
C SER A 128 -17.15 11.55 4.59
N GLY A 129 -17.63 11.59 3.34
CA GLY A 129 -18.06 12.81 2.66
C GLY A 129 -16.91 13.46 1.89
N LEU A 130 -17.03 14.77 1.60
CA LEU A 130 -16.07 15.49 0.77
C LEU A 130 -14.92 16.15 1.57
N LEU A 131 -15.12 16.40 2.85
CA LEU A 131 -14.15 17.10 3.71
C LEU A 131 -12.84 16.34 3.92
N PRO A 132 -12.82 14.99 4.03
CA PRO A 132 -11.57 14.23 4.15
C PRO A 132 -10.85 14.01 2.82
N GLY A 133 -11.41 14.45 1.71
CA GLY A 133 -10.85 14.22 0.37
C GLY A 133 -9.46 14.84 0.22
N CYS A 134 -8.49 14.02 -0.18
CA CYS A 134 -7.16 14.45 -0.59
C CYS A 134 -7.13 14.73 -2.11
N VAL A 135 -6.09 15.40 -2.58
CA VAL A 135 -5.79 15.48 -4.01
C VAL A 135 -5.54 14.06 -4.52
N PRO A 136 -6.13 13.62 -5.65
CA PRO A 136 -5.91 12.28 -6.18
C PRO A 136 -4.44 11.92 -6.38
N GLY A 137 -4.02 10.76 -5.88
CA GLY A 137 -2.63 10.29 -5.98
C GLY A 137 -2.49 8.88 -6.58
N ALA A 138 -3.58 8.10 -6.63
CA ALA A 138 -3.53 6.70 -7.04
C ALA A 138 -3.03 6.51 -8.48
N PHE A 139 -3.55 7.29 -9.43
CA PHE A 139 -3.15 7.16 -10.83
C PHE A 139 -1.66 7.43 -11.02
N ASP A 140 -1.15 8.53 -10.44
CA ASP A 140 0.27 8.89 -10.55
C ASP A 140 1.17 7.84 -9.89
N ALA A 141 0.74 7.24 -8.77
CA ALA A 141 1.47 6.17 -8.12
C ALA A 141 1.62 4.93 -9.03
N TRP A 142 0.57 4.52 -9.72
CA TRP A 142 0.62 3.40 -10.66
C TRP A 142 1.49 3.73 -11.88
N MET A 143 1.36 4.92 -12.44
CA MET A 143 2.21 5.36 -13.55
C MET A 143 3.67 5.43 -13.14
N LEU A 144 3.95 5.94 -11.92
CA LEU A 144 5.31 6.00 -11.38
C LEU A 144 5.90 4.60 -11.16
N SER A 145 5.10 3.63 -10.71
CA SER A 145 5.55 2.24 -10.56
C SER A 145 5.97 1.61 -11.89
N LEU A 146 5.28 1.94 -12.99
CA LEU A 146 5.61 1.45 -14.33
C LEU A 146 6.87 2.11 -14.92
N ILE A 147 7.16 3.37 -14.57
CA ILE A 147 8.32 4.10 -15.09
C ILE A 147 9.64 3.59 -14.48
N HIS A 148 9.61 3.09 -13.26
CA HIS A 148 10.80 2.62 -12.54
C HIS A 148 11.29 1.22 -12.95
N ILE A 149 10.65 0.63 -13.94
CA ILE A 149 11.09 -0.62 -14.56
C ILE A 149 12.18 -0.31 -15.60
#